data_59c5d35fef6f7951aa7bc4cc60d20622
#
_entry.id   59c5d35fef6f7951aa7bc4cc60d20622
#
_cell.length_a   1.000
_cell.length_b   1.000
_cell.length_c   1.000
_cell.angle_alpha   90.00
_cell.angle_beta   90.00
_cell.angle_gamma   90.00
#
_symmetry.space_group_name_H-M   'P 1'
#
loop_
_entity.id
_entity.type
_entity.pdbx_description
1 polymer ?
#
loop_
_entity_poly.entity_id
_entity_poly.type
_entity_poly.pdbx_seq_one_letter_code
_entity_poly.pdbx_strand_id
1 'polypeptide(L)'
;MTSVLIVDGANVVGSRPDGWWKDRAGAARRLHERLLVADTSYDEIVLVLEGAARGGVKAGRDGHVLTVHAPRDGDATIVERAKEAANRESEVTVVTADRFLRSRVEGVGARTMGPGWLLDQLG
;
A
#
# COMPACT_ATOMS: atom_id res chain seq x y z
N MET A 1 10.53 -7.02 -16.96
CA MET A 1 9.79 -7.45 -15.75
C MET A 1 9.15 -6.24 -15.11
N THR A 2 7.85 -6.31 -14.80
CA THR A 2 7.12 -5.23 -14.16
C THR A 2 7.40 -5.21 -12.66
N SER A 3 7.55 -4.03 -12.08
CA SER A 3 7.71 -3.87 -10.64
C SER A 3 6.44 -3.29 -10.03
N VAL A 4 5.97 -3.91 -8.95
CA VAL A 4 4.73 -3.55 -8.25
C VAL A 4 5.03 -3.27 -6.79
N LEU A 5 4.57 -2.11 -6.32
CA LEU A 5 4.65 -1.74 -4.92
C LEU A 5 3.25 -1.81 -4.32
N ILE A 6 3.05 -2.67 -3.32
CA ILE A 6 1.77 -2.79 -2.63
C ILE A 6 1.89 -2.09 -1.28
N VAL A 7 1.06 -1.10 -1.04
CA VAL A 7 1.12 -0.25 0.15
C VAL A 7 -0.01 -0.60 1.10
N ASP A 8 0.35 -1.05 2.31
CA ASP A 8 -0.58 -1.23 3.42
C ASP A 8 -0.93 0.16 3.97
N GLY A 9 -2.02 0.73 3.48
CA GLY A 9 -2.40 2.11 3.79
C GLY A 9 -2.57 2.35 5.29
N ALA A 10 -3.23 1.43 6.00
CA ALA A 10 -3.44 1.55 7.44
C ALA A 10 -2.11 1.61 8.20
N ASN A 11 -1.18 0.74 7.81
CA ASN A 11 0.12 0.64 8.48
C ASN A 11 0.99 1.87 8.21
N VAL A 12 1.03 2.33 6.97
CA VAL A 12 1.82 3.52 6.59
C VAL A 12 1.25 4.78 7.23
N VAL A 13 -0.06 4.99 7.15
CA VAL A 13 -0.72 6.14 7.80
C VAL A 13 -0.49 6.09 9.30
N GLY A 14 -0.64 4.91 9.92
CA GLY A 14 -0.49 4.73 11.36
C GLY A 14 0.94 4.81 11.88
N SER A 15 1.93 4.90 11.02
CA SER A 15 3.35 4.90 11.41
C SER A 15 3.83 6.22 11.99
N ARG A 16 3.05 7.32 11.85
CA ARG A 16 3.42 8.64 12.37
C ARG A 16 2.31 9.18 13.27
N PRO A 17 2.66 9.83 14.41
CA PRO A 17 1.67 10.39 15.33
C PRO A 17 1.23 11.80 14.89
N ASP A 18 0.67 11.92 13.71
CA ASP A 18 0.30 13.19 13.08
C ASP A 18 -1.21 13.49 13.17
N GLY A 19 -1.94 12.75 14.02
CA GLY A 19 -3.38 12.96 14.19
C GLY A 19 -4.24 12.17 13.19
N TRP A 20 -3.65 11.20 12.48
CA TRP A 20 -4.35 10.41 11.47
C TRP A 20 -5.64 9.76 11.99
N TRP A 21 -5.67 9.39 13.27
CA TRP A 21 -6.83 8.75 13.90
C TRP A 21 -8.04 9.66 14.02
N LYS A 22 -7.86 10.97 13.89
CA LYS A 22 -8.95 11.97 13.94
C LYS A 22 -9.63 12.13 12.58
N ASP A 23 -8.93 11.84 11.50
CA ASP A 23 -9.44 11.96 10.14
C ASP A 23 -8.73 10.94 9.24
N ARG A 24 -9.17 9.69 9.32
CA ARG A 24 -8.56 8.59 8.57
C ARG A 24 -8.73 8.76 7.07
N ALA A 25 -9.87 9.26 6.63
CA ALA A 25 -10.11 9.53 5.21
C ALA A 25 -9.17 10.61 4.68
N GLY A 26 -8.98 11.70 5.42
CA GLY A 26 -8.04 12.75 5.05
C GLY A 26 -6.60 12.28 5.02
N ALA A 27 -6.21 11.44 6.00
CA ALA A 27 -4.87 10.86 6.03
C ALA A 27 -4.62 9.97 4.81
N ALA A 28 -5.60 9.15 4.42
CA ALA A 28 -5.51 8.32 3.22
C ALA A 28 -5.40 9.16 1.95
N ARG A 29 -6.17 10.25 1.88
CA ARG A 29 -6.12 11.17 0.73
C ARG A 29 -4.75 11.80 0.59
N ARG A 30 -4.14 12.25 1.68
CA ARG A 30 -2.79 12.84 1.66
C ARG A 30 -1.75 11.83 1.21
N LEU A 31 -1.84 10.59 1.67
CA LEU A 31 -0.93 9.53 1.23
C LEU A 31 -1.09 9.28 -0.27
N HIS A 32 -2.32 9.18 -0.76
CA HIS A 32 -2.60 8.96 -2.18
C HIS A 32 -2.00 10.09 -3.03
N GLU A 33 -2.18 11.34 -2.62
CA GLU A 33 -1.62 12.50 -3.34
C GLU A 33 -0.10 12.42 -3.41
N ARG A 34 0.56 12.03 -2.32
CA ARG A 34 2.02 11.87 -2.30
C ARG A 34 2.48 10.74 -3.22
N LEU A 35 1.74 9.64 -3.27
CA LEU A 35 2.05 8.52 -4.16
C LEU A 35 1.89 8.91 -5.63
N LEU A 36 0.89 9.73 -5.94
CA LEU A 36 0.65 10.19 -7.31
C LEU A 36 1.80 11.05 -7.86
N VAL A 37 2.39 11.89 -7.03
CA VAL A 37 3.45 12.83 -7.47
C VAL A 37 4.85 12.29 -7.28
N ALA A 38 5.01 11.19 -6.54
CA ALA A 38 6.32 10.64 -6.25
C ALA A 38 6.95 10.02 -7.49
N ASP A 39 8.23 10.28 -7.68
CA ASP A 39 9.03 9.65 -8.72
C ASP A 39 9.70 8.42 -8.12
N THR A 40 9.02 7.28 -8.20
CA THR A 40 9.55 6.01 -7.72
C THR A 40 9.97 5.13 -8.89
N SER A 41 10.78 4.11 -8.59
CA SER A 41 11.22 3.16 -9.61
C SER A 41 10.17 2.09 -9.92
N TYR A 42 8.99 2.14 -9.29
CA TYR A 42 7.95 1.13 -9.47
C TYR A 42 7.02 1.50 -10.63
N ASP A 43 6.69 0.48 -11.44
CA ASP A 43 5.79 0.65 -12.58
C ASP A 43 4.34 0.83 -12.14
N GLU A 44 3.96 0.16 -11.05
CA GLU A 44 2.61 0.21 -10.50
C GLU A 44 2.65 0.27 -8.99
N ILE A 45 1.79 1.12 -8.41
CA ILE A 45 1.59 1.20 -6.97
C ILE A 45 0.15 0.81 -6.68
N VAL A 46 -0.04 -0.16 -5.78
CA VAL A 46 -1.36 -0.59 -5.31
C VAL A 46 -1.52 -0.09 -3.88
N LEU A 47 -2.44 0.85 -3.68
CA LEU A 47 -2.76 1.38 -2.35
C LEU A 47 -3.98 0.66 -1.79
N VAL A 48 -3.80 -0.11 -0.72
CA VAL A 48 -4.89 -0.84 -0.08
C VAL A 48 -5.41 -0.06 1.11
N LEU A 49 -6.69 0.29 1.08
CA LEU A 49 -7.37 1.03 2.14
C LEU A 49 -8.45 0.18 2.79
N GLU A 50 -8.61 0.35 4.09
CA GLU A 50 -9.62 -0.34 4.87
C GLU A 50 -10.38 0.63 5.77
N GLY A 51 -11.56 0.23 6.22
CA GLY A 51 -12.36 1.00 7.18
C GLY A 51 -12.69 2.40 6.69
N ALA A 52 -12.63 3.36 7.61
CA ALA A 52 -12.93 4.76 7.33
C ALA A 52 -12.00 5.42 6.31
N ALA A 53 -10.78 4.88 6.16
CA ALA A 53 -9.81 5.40 5.19
C ALA A 53 -10.33 5.29 3.74
N ARG A 54 -11.21 4.33 3.46
CA ARG A 54 -11.81 4.15 2.13
C ARG A 54 -12.55 5.39 1.64
N GLY A 55 -13.10 6.18 2.57
CA GLY A 55 -13.82 7.40 2.22
C GLY A 55 -12.94 8.53 1.69
N GLY A 56 -11.61 8.41 1.82
CA GLY A 56 -10.68 9.45 1.39
C GLY A 56 -10.28 9.37 -0.08
N VAL A 57 -10.35 8.18 -0.69
CA VAL A 57 -9.93 7.95 -2.07
C VAL A 57 -10.88 6.95 -2.72
N LYS A 58 -11.37 7.26 -3.89
CA LYS A 58 -12.20 6.31 -4.64
C LYS A 58 -11.37 5.11 -5.09
N ALA A 59 -11.96 3.92 -5.07
CA ALA A 59 -11.33 2.75 -5.63
C ALA A 59 -11.17 2.92 -7.14
N GLY A 60 -10.06 2.47 -7.68
CA GLY A 60 -9.77 2.53 -9.09
C GLY A 60 -8.39 3.08 -9.39
N ARG A 61 -8.09 3.17 -10.66
CA ARG A 61 -6.78 3.60 -11.14
C ARG A 61 -6.72 5.10 -11.34
N ASP A 62 -5.65 5.70 -10.87
CA ASP A 62 -5.31 7.09 -11.11
C ASP A 62 -3.82 7.13 -11.46
N GLY A 63 -3.50 7.30 -12.73
CA GLY A 63 -2.13 7.21 -13.22
C GLY A 63 -1.52 5.84 -12.92
N HIS A 64 -0.37 5.84 -12.25
CA HIS A 64 0.35 4.62 -11.86
C HIS A 64 -0.11 4.06 -10.51
N VAL A 65 -1.11 4.69 -9.87
CA VAL A 65 -1.63 4.26 -8.57
C VAL A 65 -3.01 3.63 -8.73
N LEU A 66 -3.13 2.39 -8.27
CA LEU A 66 -4.40 1.68 -8.19
C LEU A 66 -4.83 1.63 -6.73
N THR A 67 -5.96 2.25 -6.40
CA THR A 67 -6.52 2.20 -5.06
C THR A 67 -7.52 1.05 -4.95
N VAL A 68 -7.32 0.20 -3.95
CA VAL A 68 -8.15 -0.97 -3.70
C VAL A 68 -8.78 -0.82 -2.31
N HIS A 69 -10.11 -0.99 -2.23
CA HIS A 69 -10.82 -0.98 -0.96
C HIS A 69 -10.96 -2.41 -0.44
N ALA A 70 -10.31 -2.71 0.69
CA ALA A 70 -10.46 -4.00 1.34
C ALA A 70 -11.83 -4.07 2.02
N PRO A 71 -12.57 -5.20 1.90
CA PRO A 71 -13.89 -5.33 2.51
C PRO A 71 -13.83 -5.46 4.03
N ARG A 72 -12.68 -5.87 4.56
CA ARG A 72 -12.41 -6.03 6.00
C ARG A 72 -11.08 -5.38 6.33
N ASP A 73 -10.23 -6.04 7.15
CA ASP A 73 -8.85 -5.60 7.29
C ASP A 73 -8.11 -5.78 5.96
N GLY A 74 -7.02 -5.06 5.78
CA GLY A 74 -6.29 -5.05 4.51
C GLY A 74 -5.45 -6.30 4.25
N ASP A 75 -5.21 -7.14 5.24
CA ASP A 75 -4.20 -8.20 5.16
C ASP A 75 -4.50 -9.22 4.07
N ALA A 76 -5.74 -9.74 4.03
CA ALA A 76 -6.13 -10.75 3.04
C ALA A 76 -6.04 -10.18 1.62
N THR A 77 -6.48 -8.93 1.44
CA THR A 77 -6.43 -8.25 0.14
C THR A 77 -4.98 -8.05 -0.31
N ILE A 78 -4.10 -7.64 0.61
CA ILE A 78 -2.69 -7.44 0.31
C ILE A 78 -2.02 -8.75 -0.11
N VAL A 79 -2.26 -9.83 0.61
CA VAL A 79 -1.71 -11.15 0.28
C VAL A 79 -2.18 -11.62 -1.09
N GLU A 80 -3.47 -11.45 -1.38
CA GLU A 80 -4.05 -11.82 -2.66
C GLU A 80 -3.44 -11.03 -3.82
N ARG A 81 -3.28 -9.71 -3.64
CA ARG A 81 -2.64 -8.85 -4.65
C ARG A 81 -1.17 -9.21 -4.86
N ALA A 82 -0.45 -9.53 -3.79
CA ALA A 82 0.95 -9.95 -3.89
C ALA A 82 1.07 -11.27 -4.66
N LYS A 83 0.18 -12.22 -4.37
CA LYS A 83 0.15 -13.51 -5.05
C LYS A 83 -0.14 -13.35 -6.54
N GLU A 84 -1.13 -12.55 -6.91
CA GLU A 84 -1.46 -12.28 -8.31
C GLU A 84 -0.28 -11.66 -9.05
N ALA A 85 0.36 -10.66 -8.46
CA ALA A 85 1.50 -9.99 -9.08
C ALA A 85 2.69 -10.94 -9.24
N ALA A 86 2.97 -11.77 -8.24
CA ALA A 86 4.03 -12.78 -8.31
C ALA A 86 3.73 -13.81 -9.39
N ASN A 87 2.47 -14.21 -9.55
CA ASN A 87 2.06 -15.16 -10.59
C ASN A 87 2.21 -14.58 -12.00
N ARG A 88 2.21 -13.26 -12.15
CA ARG A 88 2.48 -12.58 -13.43
C ARG A 88 3.96 -12.30 -13.63
N GLU A 89 4.81 -12.92 -12.82
CA GLU A 89 6.26 -12.74 -12.86
C GLU A 89 6.71 -11.29 -12.61
N SER A 90 5.91 -10.52 -11.88
CA SER A 90 6.29 -9.18 -11.46
C SER A 90 7.20 -9.23 -10.24
N GLU A 91 8.08 -8.24 -10.12
CA GLU A 91 8.79 -8.00 -8.87
C GLU A 91 7.82 -7.30 -7.91
N VAL A 92 7.60 -7.89 -6.75
CA VAL A 92 6.61 -7.40 -5.79
C VAL A 92 7.28 -6.96 -4.51
N THR A 93 7.01 -5.73 -4.08
CA THR A 93 7.41 -5.22 -2.78
C THR A 93 6.16 -4.80 -2.02
N VAL A 94 6.01 -5.27 -0.79
CA VAL A 94 4.90 -4.90 0.09
C VAL A 94 5.43 -4.02 1.22
N VAL A 95 4.79 -2.88 1.43
CA VAL A 95 5.16 -1.93 2.48
C VAL A 95 4.25 -2.13 3.69
N THR A 96 4.80 -2.69 4.74
CA THR A 96 4.12 -2.90 6.03
C THR A 96 5.13 -3.18 7.13
N ALA A 97 4.79 -2.84 8.37
CA ALA A 97 5.56 -3.23 9.55
C ALA A 97 4.94 -4.44 10.27
N ASP A 98 3.78 -4.90 9.85
CA ASP A 98 3.08 -6.03 10.46
C ASP A 98 3.83 -7.33 10.16
N ARG A 99 4.32 -7.99 11.21
CA ARG A 99 5.17 -9.20 11.07
C ARG A 99 4.42 -10.37 10.45
N PHE A 100 3.17 -10.57 10.82
CA PHE A 100 2.36 -11.66 10.25
C PHE A 100 2.13 -11.43 8.77
N LEU A 101 1.79 -10.22 8.39
CA LEU A 101 1.58 -9.88 6.99
C LEU A 101 2.87 -10.03 6.19
N ARG A 102 3.99 -9.56 6.73
CA ARG A 102 5.30 -9.71 6.09
C ARG A 102 5.61 -11.17 5.78
N SER A 103 5.41 -12.03 6.77
CA SER A 103 5.67 -13.48 6.61
C SER A 103 4.78 -14.08 5.50
N ARG A 104 3.51 -13.69 5.47
CA ARG A 104 2.56 -14.21 4.47
C ARG A 104 2.92 -13.79 3.05
N VAL A 105 3.28 -12.53 2.85
CA VAL A 105 3.61 -12.04 1.50
C VAL A 105 4.98 -12.54 1.04
N GLU A 106 5.93 -12.70 1.96
CA GLU A 106 7.21 -13.33 1.65
C GLU A 106 7.01 -14.77 1.19
N GLY A 107 6.06 -15.48 1.80
CA GLY A 107 5.68 -16.83 1.41
C GLY A 107 5.14 -16.96 -0.01
N VAL A 108 4.64 -15.88 -0.60
CA VAL A 108 4.16 -15.87 -1.99
C VAL A 108 5.14 -15.20 -2.96
N GLY A 109 6.34 -14.88 -2.49
CA GLY A 109 7.41 -14.38 -3.35
C GLY A 109 7.64 -12.88 -3.33
N ALA A 110 6.97 -12.14 -2.44
CA ALA A 110 7.17 -10.70 -2.31
C ALA A 110 8.34 -10.39 -1.38
N ARG A 111 8.96 -9.24 -1.60
CA ARG A 111 9.88 -8.64 -0.63
C ARG A 111 9.11 -7.64 0.22
N THR A 112 9.60 -7.32 1.41
CA THR A 112 8.93 -6.40 2.32
C THR A 112 9.83 -5.24 2.73
N MET A 113 9.22 -4.07 2.86
CA MET A 113 9.87 -2.86 3.37
C MET A 113 8.97 -2.22 4.41
N GLY A 114 9.56 -1.46 5.33
CA GLY A 114 8.79 -0.76 6.36
C GLY A 114 8.20 0.57 5.89
N PRO A 115 7.22 1.12 6.63
CA PRO A 115 6.62 2.41 6.30
C PRO A 115 7.61 3.57 6.21
N GLY A 116 8.64 3.58 7.08
CA GLY A 116 9.67 4.61 7.05
C GLY A 116 10.43 4.66 5.74
N TRP A 117 10.74 3.49 5.18
CA TRP A 117 11.39 3.41 3.88
C TRP A 117 10.54 4.09 2.80
N LEU A 118 9.22 3.82 2.80
CA LEU A 118 8.32 4.44 1.81
C LEU A 118 8.24 5.95 2.00
N LEU A 119 8.06 6.40 3.23
CA LEU A 119 7.94 7.84 3.51
C LEU A 119 9.20 8.60 3.09
N ASP A 120 10.37 7.99 3.21
CA ASP A 120 11.62 8.58 2.73
C ASP A 120 11.64 8.68 1.19
N GLN A 121 11.05 7.69 0.49
CA GLN A 121 10.92 7.73 -0.98
C GLN A 121 9.99 8.86 -1.44
N LEU A 122 9.00 9.18 -0.64
CA LEU A 122 7.99 10.19 -1.00
C LEU A 122 8.46 11.63 -0.72
N GLY A 123 9.53 11.79 -0.01
CA GLY A 123 10.10 13.09 0.32
C GLY A 123 9.53 13.66 1.60
#